data_1bee6d42bb19ce71c9f553511d138a86
#
_entry.id   1bee6d42bb19ce71c9f553511d138a86
#
_cell.length_a   1.000
_cell.length_b   1.000
_cell.length_c   1.000
_cell.angle_alpha   90.00
_cell.angle_beta   90.00
_cell.angle_gamma   90.00
#
_symmetry.space_group_name_H-M   'P 1'
#
loop_
_entity.id
_entity.type
_entity.pdbx_description
1 polymer ?
#
loop_
_entity_poly.entity_id
_entity_poly.type
_entity_poly.pdbx_seq_one_letter_code
_entity_poly.pdbx_strand_id
1 'polypeptide(L)' 'MKFALVLLMCSGMAGQCIDPFEWPLKFDSMYECLQFGYGESSKKLAEMGPETVNKIHAHIKFYCYEITET' A
#
# COMPACT_ATOMS: atom_id res chain seq x y z
N MET A 1 18.72 0.23 11.18
CA MET A 1 17.94 0.74 10.05
C MET A 1 16.51 0.29 10.12
N LYS A 2 15.60 1.15 9.73
CA LYS A 2 14.19 0.83 9.70
C LYS A 2 13.63 1.08 8.33
N PHE A 3 12.50 0.45 8.05
CA PHE A 3 11.80 0.63 6.78
C PHE A 3 10.41 1.14 7.04
N ALA A 4 9.98 2.09 6.22
CA ALA A 4 8.65 2.66 6.31
C ALA A 4 7.81 2.15 5.15
N LEU A 5 6.53 1.95 5.41
CA LEU A 5 5.58 1.48 4.41
C LEU A 5 4.65 2.62 4.03
N VAL A 6 4.52 2.85 2.73
CA VAL A 6 3.58 3.84 2.21
C VAL A 6 2.63 3.13 1.25
N LEU A 7 1.34 3.33 1.46
CA LEU A 7 0.29 2.75 0.64
C LEU A 7 -0.47 3.86 -0.08
N LEU A 8 -0.87 3.60 -1.30
CA LEU A 8 -1.77 4.51 -2.00
C LEU A 8 -2.74 3.71 -2.86
N MET A 9 -3.95 4.22 -2.94
CA MET A 9 -5.00 3.59 -3.72
C MET A 9 -5.23 4.40 -4.97
N CYS A 10 -5.31 3.72 -6.10
CA CYS A 10 -5.44 4.37 -7.40
C CYS A 10 -6.64 3.86 -8.14
N SER A 11 -7.21 4.72 -8.99
CA SER A 11 -8.27 4.34 -9.90
C SER A 11 -7.72 4.37 -11.32
N GLY A 12 -7.73 3.22 -11.98
CA GLY A 12 -7.27 3.14 -13.37
C GLY A 12 -8.16 3.90 -14.33
N MET A 13 -9.45 3.99 -14.00
CA MET A 13 -10.39 4.71 -14.85
C MET A 13 -10.21 6.22 -14.79
N ALA A 14 -9.99 6.74 -13.58
CA ALA A 14 -9.79 8.17 -13.39
C ALA A 14 -8.35 8.60 -13.63
N GLY A 15 -7.43 7.65 -13.61
CA GLY A 15 -6.02 7.96 -13.73
C GLY A 15 -5.47 8.72 -12.55
N GLN A 16 -6.11 8.58 -11.40
CA GLN A 16 -5.76 9.32 -10.20
C GLN A 16 -5.58 8.41 -9.01
N CYS A 17 -4.74 8.84 -8.08
CA CYS A 17 -4.51 8.14 -6.83
C CYS A 17 -4.84 9.06 -5.68
N ILE A 18 -5.33 8.47 -4.58
CA ILE A 18 -5.55 9.25 -3.37
C ILE A 18 -4.20 9.53 -2.70
N ASP A 19 -4.22 10.42 -1.73
CA ASP A 19 -3.00 10.81 -1.04
C ASP A 19 -2.34 9.58 -0.40
N PRO A 20 -1.00 9.49 -0.49
CA PRO A 20 -0.29 8.37 0.11
C PRO A 20 -0.51 8.31 1.62
N PHE A 21 -0.67 7.11 2.14
CA PHE A 21 -0.80 6.89 3.57
C PHE A 21 0.45 6.20 4.08
N GLU A 22 1.15 6.86 4.99
CA GLU A 22 2.32 6.26 5.61
C GLU A 22 1.88 5.45 6.82
N TRP A 23 2.27 4.18 6.85
CA TRP A 23 1.91 3.30 7.95
C TRP A 23 2.65 3.74 9.21
N PRO A 24 1.96 3.75 10.36
CA PRO A 24 2.61 4.21 11.60
C PRO A 24 3.69 3.28 12.14
N LEU A 25 3.64 2.01 11.75
CA LEU A 25 4.63 1.04 12.19
C LEU A 25 5.86 1.08 11.30
N LYS A 26 7.01 0.80 11.90
CA LYS A 26 8.25 0.65 11.15
C LYS A 26 8.67 -0.81 11.18
N PHE A 27 9.41 -1.21 10.18
CA PHE A 27 9.80 -2.60 10.00
C PHE A 27 11.31 -2.73 10.06
N ASP A 28 11.77 -3.86 10.56
CA ASP A 28 13.20 -4.07 10.75
C ASP A 28 13.92 -4.52 9.48
N SER A 29 13.16 -4.99 8.48
CA SER A 29 13.74 -5.44 7.24
C SER A 29 12.82 -5.13 6.06
N MET A 30 13.41 -5.07 4.88
CA MET A 30 12.66 -4.90 3.64
C MET A 30 11.68 -6.06 3.46
N TYR A 31 12.11 -7.26 3.78
CA TYR A 31 11.27 -8.45 3.64
C TYR A 31 9.98 -8.32 4.48
N GLU A 32 10.13 -7.93 5.74
CA GLU A 32 8.97 -7.74 6.61
C GLU A 32 8.04 -6.67 6.08
N CYS A 33 8.62 -5.56 5.63
CA CYS A 33 7.83 -4.46 5.08
C CYS A 33 7.05 -4.90 3.85
N LEU A 34 7.69 -5.63 2.95
CA LEU A 34 7.03 -6.11 1.73
C LEU A 34 5.94 -7.12 2.04
N GLN A 35 6.20 -8.07 2.95
CA GLN A 35 5.19 -9.05 3.34
C GLN A 35 3.95 -8.36 3.90
N PHE A 36 4.17 -7.40 4.76
CA PHE A 36 3.07 -6.66 5.34
C PHE A 36 2.33 -5.85 4.28
N GLY A 37 3.07 -5.20 3.39
CA GLY A 37 2.48 -4.40 2.31
C GLY A 37 1.58 -5.21 1.40
N TYR A 38 2.04 -6.39 0.98
CA TYR A 38 1.24 -7.26 0.14
C TYR A 38 -0.01 -7.75 0.88
N GLY A 39 0.14 -8.11 2.15
CA GLY A 39 -0.99 -8.57 2.95
C GLY A 39 -2.05 -7.49 3.11
N GLU A 40 -1.64 -6.28 3.43
CA GLU A 40 -2.56 -5.16 3.60
C GLU A 40 -3.21 -4.76 2.28
N SER A 41 -2.46 -4.81 1.18
CA SER A 41 -3.00 -4.51 -0.14
C SER A 41 -4.09 -5.49 -0.52
N SER A 42 -3.86 -6.77 -0.30
CA SER A 42 -4.84 -7.82 -0.57
C SER A 42 -6.09 -7.62 0.28
N LYS A 43 -5.91 -7.29 1.54
CA LYS A 43 -7.01 -7.06 2.46
C LYS A 43 -7.86 -5.88 2.02
N LYS A 44 -7.23 -4.80 1.57
CA LYS A 44 -7.96 -3.62 1.11
C LYS A 44 -8.77 -3.92 -0.15
N LEU A 45 -8.20 -4.68 -1.08
CA LEU A 45 -8.93 -5.09 -2.26
C LEU A 45 -10.15 -5.93 -1.90
N ALA A 46 -10.01 -6.83 -0.95
CA ALA A 46 -11.13 -7.65 -0.49
C ALA A 46 -12.21 -6.81 0.15
N GLU A 47 -11.84 -5.79 0.90
CA GLU A 47 -12.79 -4.88 1.52
C GLU A 47 -13.59 -4.08 0.50
N MET A 48 -12.94 -3.66 -0.59
CA MET A 48 -13.62 -2.95 -1.65
C MET A 48 -14.60 -3.86 -2.42
N GLY A 49 -14.23 -5.11 -2.58
CA GLY A 49 -15.03 -6.08 -3.28
C GLY A 49 -14.81 -6.06 -4.79
N PRO A 50 -15.15 -7.17 -5.46
CA PRO A 50 -14.87 -7.31 -6.89
C PRO A 50 -15.65 -6.32 -7.77
N GLU A 51 -16.86 -5.96 -7.39
CA GLU A 51 -17.64 -5.01 -8.18
C GLU A 51 -16.95 -3.66 -8.29
N THR A 52 -16.53 -3.12 -7.14
CA THR A 52 -15.88 -1.82 -7.10
C THR A 52 -14.55 -1.85 -7.82
N VAL A 53 -13.74 -2.88 -7.53
CA VAL A 53 -12.42 -3.00 -8.13
C VAL A 53 -12.53 -3.07 -9.64
N ASN A 54 -13.46 -3.88 -10.14
CA ASN A 54 -13.62 -4.05 -11.58
C ASN A 54 -14.23 -2.83 -12.26
N LYS A 55 -15.10 -2.12 -11.56
CA LYS A 55 -15.79 -0.97 -12.11
C LYS A 55 -14.86 0.22 -12.36
N ILE A 56 -14.01 0.52 -11.39
CA ILE A 56 -13.12 1.68 -11.49
C ILE A 56 -11.68 1.29 -11.75
N HIS A 57 -11.41 0.01 -11.93
CA HIS A 57 -10.07 -0.52 -12.11
C HIS A 57 -9.17 -0.08 -10.95
N ALA A 58 -9.69 -0.27 -9.73
CA ALA A 58 -8.96 0.10 -8.53
C ALA A 58 -7.75 -0.80 -8.34
N HIS A 59 -6.67 -0.21 -7.90
CA HIS A 59 -5.49 -0.97 -7.55
C HIS A 59 -4.76 -0.26 -6.43
N ILE A 60 -3.93 -1.00 -5.73
CA ILE A 60 -3.19 -0.47 -4.61
C ILE A 60 -1.71 -0.57 -4.94
N LYS A 61 -1.02 0.54 -4.74
CA LYS A 61 0.42 0.57 -4.87
C LYS A 61 1.00 0.78 -3.49
N PHE A 62 2.15 0.19 -3.26
CA PHE A 62 2.84 0.45 -2.01
C PHE A 62 4.34 0.40 -2.26
N TYR A 63 5.07 1.01 -1.37
CA TYR A 63 6.51 0.90 -1.43
C TYR A 63 7.08 0.98 -0.03
N CYS A 64 8.25 0.38 0.11
CA CYS A 64 9.00 0.39 1.35
C CYS A 64 10.26 1.20 1.12
N TYR A 65 10.54 2.13 2.00
CA TYR A 65 11.77 2.89 1.87
C TYR A 65 12.54 2.87 3.18
N GLU A 66 13.84 2.95 3.02
CA GLU A 66 14.75 2.89 4.15
C GLU A 66 14.81 4.24 4.84
N ILE A 67 14.73 4.20 6.15
CA ILE A 67 14.88 5.41 6.97
C ILE A 67 16.04 5.20 7.93
N THR A 68 16.77 6.28 8.14
CA THR A 68 17.87 6.25 9.08
C THR A 68 17.36 6.79 10.41
N GLU A 69 17.52 5.99 11.45
CA GLU A 69 17.18 6.42 12.79
C GLU A 69 18.42 7.00 13.43
N THR A 70 18.24 8.10 14.10
CA THR A 70 19.33 8.71 14.86
C THR A 70 19.05 8.58 16.34
#